data_df0505f90ceaffe9cb65f945c259dc10
#
_entry.id   df0505f90ceaffe9cb65f945c259dc10
#
_cell.length_a   1.000
_cell.length_b   1.000
_cell.length_c   1.000
_cell.angle_alpha   90.00
_cell.angle_beta   90.00
_cell.angle_gamma   90.00
#
_symmetry.space_group_name_H-M   'P 1'
#
loop_
_entity.id
_entity.type
_entity.pdbx_description
1 polymer ?
#
loop_
_entity_poly.entity_id
_entity_poly.type
_entity_poly.pdbx_seq_one_letter_code
_entity_poly.pdbx_strand_id
1 'polypeptide(L)'
;MGKPGSLYFIKQTNDDGTENYTYDSSTGEYVLNGKTIEELEEDGSVVLTGKDVESAEAMHQQNSTTKATESVVQLKMTDEGKQKFADATQEAYSAGKSIGIYYDEKFVSVPSVNAVISDGTAVISGGNMDWDEATSLASTLRIGSLSLKLEEINSSVVGAQLGSAAVSTSVKAGAI
;
A
#
# COMPACT_ATOMS: atom_id res chain seq x y z
N MET A 1 -11.32 -6.84 -9.35
CA MET A 1 -10.17 -5.98 -9.63
C MET A 1 -10.11 -4.83 -8.66
N GLY A 2 -8.94 -4.45 -8.22
CA GLY A 2 -8.80 -3.30 -7.36
C GLY A 2 -9.14 -2.00 -8.07
N LYS A 3 -9.34 -0.94 -7.30
CA LYS A 3 -9.67 0.36 -7.86
C LYS A 3 -8.45 0.97 -8.56
N PRO A 4 -8.60 1.54 -9.77
CA PRO A 4 -7.49 2.21 -10.43
C PRO A 4 -6.92 3.33 -9.55
N GLY A 5 -5.62 3.45 -9.51
CA GLY A 5 -4.93 4.45 -8.69
C GLY A 5 -4.89 4.17 -7.20
N SER A 6 -5.33 3.00 -6.75
CA SER A 6 -5.28 2.62 -5.34
C SER A 6 -4.03 1.82 -5.02
N LEU A 7 -3.52 2.02 -3.82
CA LEU A 7 -2.29 1.39 -3.33
C LEU A 7 -2.61 0.28 -2.35
N TYR A 8 -2.00 -0.89 -2.54
CA TYR A 8 -2.18 -2.05 -1.67
C TYR A 8 -0.83 -2.67 -1.31
N PHE A 9 -0.72 -3.12 -0.06
CA PHE A 9 0.44 -3.90 0.39
C PHE A 9 -0.06 -5.32 0.62
N ILE A 10 0.50 -6.27 -0.11
CA ILE A 10 -0.02 -7.64 -0.17
C ILE A 10 1.05 -8.61 0.35
N LYS A 11 0.71 -9.46 1.31
CA LYS A 11 1.66 -10.45 1.79
C LYS A 11 1.84 -11.58 0.76
N GLN A 12 3.03 -12.16 0.74
CA GLN A 12 3.38 -13.16 -0.28
C GLN A 12 2.48 -14.39 -0.21
N THR A 13 2.17 -14.85 0.99
CA THR A 13 1.28 -16.01 1.17
C THR A 13 0.14 -15.64 2.10
N ASN A 14 -1.01 -16.23 1.89
CA ASN A 14 -2.12 -16.11 2.82
C ASN A 14 -1.94 -17.10 3.98
N ASP A 15 -2.91 -17.17 4.88
CA ASP A 15 -2.81 -17.98 6.09
C ASP A 15 -2.80 -19.50 5.83
N ASP A 16 -3.31 -19.93 4.69
CA ASP A 16 -3.28 -21.36 4.32
C ASP A 16 -2.00 -21.75 3.57
N GLY A 17 -1.10 -20.81 3.36
CA GLY A 17 0.17 -21.07 2.68
C GLY A 17 0.14 -20.91 1.16
N THR A 18 -1.00 -20.51 0.59
CA THR A 18 -1.10 -20.27 -0.84
C THR A 18 -0.43 -18.95 -1.21
N GLU A 19 0.35 -18.95 -2.27
CA GLU A 19 1.00 -17.73 -2.71
C GLU A 19 0.02 -16.79 -3.39
N ASN A 20 0.04 -15.53 -3.00
CA ASN A 20 -0.84 -14.50 -3.52
C ASN A 20 -0.31 -13.89 -4.81
N TYR A 21 0.99 -13.94 -5.02
CA TYR A 21 1.61 -13.48 -6.27
C TYR A 21 2.84 -14.32 -6.58
N THR A 22 3.24 -14.30 -7.83
CA THR A 22 4.40 -15.06 -8.29
C THR A 22 5.17 -14.24 -9.32
N TYR A 23 6.44 -14.58 -9.50
CA TYR A 23 7.28 -13.93 -10.50
C TYR A 23 7.09 -14.62 -11.85
N ASP A 24 6.65 -13.86 -12.84
CA ASP A 24 6.49 -14.35 -14.19
C ASP A 24 7.77 -14.10 -14.99
N SER A 25 8.53 -15.14 -15.20
CA SER A 25 9.81 -15.05 -15.92
C SER A 25 9.66 -14.67 -17.40
N SER A 26 8.46 -14.78 -17.96
CA SER A 26 8.24 -14.41 -19.36
C SER A 26 8.09 -12.89 -19.52
N THR A 27 7.52 -12.23 -18.54
CA THR A 27 7.35 -10.77 -18.56
C THR A 27 8.40 -10.05 -17.71
N GLY A 28 9.03 -10.75 -16.78
CA GLY A 28 9.98 -10.16 -15.85
C GLY A 28 9.31 -9.39 -14.70
N GLU A 29 8.03 -9.65 -14.48
CA GLU A 29 7.25 -8.91 -13.48
C GLU A 29 6.57 -9.87 -12.50
N TYR A 30 6.18 -9.33 -11.34
CA TYR A 30 5.32 -10.08 -10.42
C TYR A 30 3.87 -9.92 -10.83
N VAL A 31 3.10 -10.98 -10.71
CA VAL A 31 1.66 -10.99 -11.06
C VAL A 31 0.86 -11.67 -9.96
N LEU A 32 -0.40 -11.26 -9.82
CA LEU A 32 -1.31 -11.90 -8.87
C LEU A 32 -1.59 -13.34 -9.31
N ASN A 33 -1.63 -14.23 -8.34
CA ASN A 33 -1.77 -15.66 -8.59
C ASN A 33 -3.23 -16.10 -8.60
N GLY A 34 -4.00 -15.53 -9.54
CA GLY A 34 -5.37 -15.94 -9.79
C GLY A 34 -6.44 -15.35 -8.87
N LYS A 35 -6.05 -14.52 -7.91
CA LYS A 35 -7.01 -13.85 -7.02
C LYS A 35 -7.19 -12.38 -7.42
N THR A 36 -8.35 -11.84 -7.12
CA THR A 36 -8.60 -10.40 -7.28
C THR A 36 -8.18 -9.67 -6.01
N ILE A 37 -8.06 -8.35 -6.09
CA ILE A 37 -7.74 -7.54 -4.92
C ILE A 37 -8.83 -7.66 -3.85
N GLU A 38 -10.09 -7.73 -4.27
CA GLU A 38 -11.21 -7.89 -3.35
C GLU A 38 -11.11 -9.19 -2.55
N GLU A 39 -10.74 -10.27 -3.21
CA GLU A 39 -10.53 -11.57 -2.54
C GLU A 39 -9.34 -11.52 -1.57
N LEU A 40 -8.30 -10.80 -1.93
CA LEU A 40 -7.13 -10.61 -1.08
C LEU A 40 -7.43 -9.71 0.13
N GLU A 41 -8.35 -8.76 -0.02
CA GLU A 41 -8.81 -7.95 1.12
C GLU A 41 -9.67 -8.80 2.07
N GLU A 42 -10.54 -9.62 1.53
CA GLU A 42 -11.41 -10.49 2.33
C GLU A 42 -10.65 -11.55 3.12
N ASP A 43 -9.60 -12.12 2.54
CA ASP A 43 -8.84 -13.17 3.22
C ASP A 43 -7.70 -12.62 4.10
N GLY A 44 -7.59 -11.30 4.21
CA GLY A 44 -6.58 -10.66 5.07
C GLY A 44 -5.18 -10.59 4.46
N SER A 45 -5.03 -10.90 3.17
CA SER A 45 -3.74 -10.83 2.51
C SER A 45 -3.30 -9.39 2.18
N VAL A 46 -4.25 -8.46 2.04
CA VAL A 46 -3.95 -7.04 1.94
C VAL A 46 -3.74 -6.52 3.36
N VAL A 47 -2.51 -6.22 3.70
CA VAL A 47 -2.13 -5.80 5.06
C VAL A 47 -2.24 -4.30 5.29
N LEU A 48 -2.04 -3.52 4.23
CA LEU A 48 -2.16 -2.06 4.25
C LEU A 48 -2.77 -1.59 2.95
N THR A 49 -3.43 -0.45 3.01
CA THR A 49 -3.90 0.27 1.82
C THR A 49 -3.30 1.67 1.83
N GLY A 50 -3.55 2.45 0.79
CA GLY A 50 -3.02 3.81 0.70
C GLY A 50 -3.41 4.70 1.87
N LYS A 51 -4.54 4.48 2.51
CA LYS A 51 -4.97 5.29 3.65
C LYS A 51 -4.10 5.08 4.90
N ASP A 52 -3.37 3.98 4.95
CA ASP A 52 -2.47 3.66 6.07
C ASP A 52 -1.08 4.29 5.89
N VAL A 53 -0.81 4.90 4.74
CA VAL A 53 0.47 5.56 4.45
C VAL A 53 0.34 7.06 4.67
N GLU A 54 1.18 7.61 5.54
CA GLU A 54 1.19 9.04 5.83
C GLU A 54 2.04 9.81 4.81
N SER A 55 3.21 9.30 4.47
CA SER A 55 4.10 9.94 3.50
C SER A 55 5.03 8.94 2.81
N ALA A 56 5.55 9.34 1.65
CA ALA A 56 6.55 8.60 0.90
C ALA A 56 7.53 9.58 0.28
N GLU A 57 8.81 9.40 0.54
CA GLU A 57 9.84 10.31 0.06
C GLU A 57 11.07 9.55 -0.44
N ALA A 58 11.63 10.01 -1.56
CA ALA A 58 12.91 9.51 -2.05
C ALA A 58 14.02 10.16 -1.23
N MET A 59 15.05 9.38 -0.86
CA MET A 59 16.19 9.91 -0.13
C MET A 59 17.46 9.13 -0.46
N HIS A 60 18.59 9.70 -0.11
CA HIS A 60 19.86 9.02 -0.22
C HIS A 60 20.22 8.42 1.14
N GLN A 61 20.62 7.18 1.14
CA GLN A 61 21.03 6.49 2.33
C GLN A 61 22.38 5.82 2.10
N GLN A 62 23.26 5.85 3.08
CA GLN A 62 24.52 5.14 2.98
C GLN A 62 24.32 3.68 3.41
N ASN A 63 24.68 2.78 2.54
CA ASN A 63 24.67 1.35 2.84
C ASN A 63 25.70 1.05 3.93
N SER A 64 25.26 0.47 5.03
CA SER A 64 26.13 0.22 6.18
C SER A 64 27.25 -0.78 5.88
N THR A 65 27.04 -1.66 4.92
CA THR A 65 28.00 -2.69 4.55
C THR A 65 28.99 -2.22 3.48
N THR A 66 28.46 -1.68 2.38
CA THR A 66 29.28 -1.29 1.23
C THR A 66 29.81 0.14 1.33
N LYS A 67 29.20 0.96 2.22
CA LYS A 67 29.48 2.39 2.36
C LYS A 67 29.11 3.22 1.12
N ALA A 68 28.47 2.60 0.14
CA ALA A 68 27.99 3.30 -1.04
C ALA A 68 26.75 4.10 -0.70
N THR A 69 26.52 5.20 -1.41
CA THR A 69 25.28 5.96 -1.30
C THR A 69 24.25 5.35 -2.25
N GLU A 70 23.10 4.98 -1.71
CA GLU A 70 22.02 4.38 -2.46
C GLU A 70 20.81 5.29 -2.43
N SER A 71 20.01 5.25 -3.49
CA SER A 71 18.71 5.93 -3.50
C SER A 71 17.67 4.96 -2.95
N VAL A 72 16.87 5.44 -2.03
CA VAL A 72 15.84 4.62 -1.37
C VAL A 72 14.54 5.43 -1.25
N VAL A 73 13.44 4.74 -1.00
CA VAL A 73 12.16 5.39 -0.70
C VAL A 73 11.81 5.12 0.76
N GLN A 74 11.61 6.18 1.51
CA GLN A 74 11.16 6.07 2.90
C GLN A 74 9.65 6.20 2.95
N LEU A 75 9.00 5.23 3.56
CA LEU A 75 7.56 5.24 3.79
C LEU A 75 7.31 5.50 5.27
N LYS A 76 6.39 6.40 5.56
CA LYS A 76 5.93 6.63 6.92
C LYS A 76 4.46 6.25 7.00
N MET A 77 4.10 5.45 7.97
CA MET A 77 2.74 4.96 8.16
C MET A 77 1.97 5.84 9.15
N THR A 78 0.65 5.80 9.04
CA THR A 78 -0.22 6.39 10.08
C THR A 78 -0.13 5.53 11.34
N ASP A 79 -0.69 5.99 12.46
CA ASP A 79 -0.68 5.19 13.70
C ASP A 79 -1.37 3.85 13.53
N GLU A 80 -2.47 3.80 12.77
CA GLU A 80 -3.15 2.55 12.48
C GLU A 80 -2.32 1.67 11.55
N GLY A 81 -1.75 2.28 10.51
CA GLY A 81 -0.88 1.57 9.58
C GLY A 81 0.35 1.01 10.25
N LYS A 82 0.90 1.74 11.21
CA LYS A 82 2.05 1.30 11.99
C LYS A 82 1.81 -0.05 12.68
N GLN A 83 0.67 -0.18 13.34
CA GLN A 83 0.33 -1.43 14.03
C GLN A 83 0.15 -2.58 13.02
N LYS A 84 -0.63 -2.34 11.98
CA LYS A 84 -0.84 -3.33 10.94
C LYS A 84 0.46 -3.78 10.29
N PHE A 85 1.35 -2.84 10.03
CA PHE A 85 2.62 -3.13 9.38
C PHE A 85 3.58 -3.88 10.31
N ALA A 86 3.57 -3.56 11.60
CA ALA A 86 4.35 -4.30 12.59
C ALA A 86 3.96 -5.77 12.61
N ASP A 87 2.66 -6.05 12.64
CA ASP A 87 2.15 -7.42 12.64
C ASP A 87 2.49 -8.14 11.32
N ALA A 88 2.28 -7.46 10.20
CA ALA A 88 2.57 -8.02 8.87
C ALA A 88 4.06 -8.31 8.67
N THR A 89 4.93 -7.41 9.10
CA THR A 89 6.38 -7.61 8.97
C THR A 89 6.89 -8.67 9.95
N GLN A 90 6.27 -8.81 11.12
CA GLN A 90 6.58 -9.88 12.07
C GLN A 90 6.30 -11.24 11.43
N GLU A 91 5.14 -11.38 10.82
CA GLU A 91 4.74 -12.61 10.15
C GLU A 91 5.64 -12.92 8.96
N ALA A 92 5.84 -11.94 8.08
CA ALA A 92 6.66 -12.12 6.88
C ALA A 92 8.12 -12.40 7.22
N TYR A 93 8.68 -11.73 8.21
CA TYR A 93 10.06 -11.95 8.65
C TYR A 93 10.24 -13.36 9.21
N SER A 94 9.32 -13.81 10.04
CA SER A 94 9.37 -15.14 10.62
C SER A 94 9.28 -16.25 9.58
N ALA A 95 8.51 -16.01 8.51
CA ALA A 95 8.33 -16.96 7.42
C ALA A 95 9.35 -16.81 6.28
N GLY A 96 10.19 -15.78 6.31
CA GLY A 96 11.14 -15.50 5.23
C GLY A 96 10.45 -15.05 3.95
N LYS A 97 9.35 -14.31 4.06
CA LYS A 97 8.51 -13.90 2.93
C LYS A 97 8.66 -12.42 2.62
N SER A 98 8.12 -11.99 1.48
CA SER A 98 8.10 -10.59 1.07
C SER A 98 6.72 -9.98 1.25
N ILE A 99 6.64 -8.66 1.11
CA ILE A 99 5.37 -7.93 1.04
C ILE A 99 5.42 -7.13 -0.25
N GLY A 100 4.49 -7.41 -1.17
CA GLY A 100 4.44 -6.74 -2.46
C GLY A 100 3.67 -5.44 -2.39
N ILE A 101 4.15 -4.42 -3.10
CA ILE A 101 3.48 -3.13 -3.22
C ILE A 101 2.80 -3.08 -4.58
N TYR A 102 1.48 -3.03 -4.57
CA TYR A 102 0.64 -3.13 -5.76
C TYR A 102 -0.08 -1.80 -5.99
N TYR A 103 0.04 -1.26 -7.19
CA TYR A 103 -0.57 0.01 -7.57
C TYR A 103 -0.96 -0.04 -9.05
N ASP A 104 -2.16 0.44 -9.35
CA ASP A 104 -2.66 0.54 -10.72
C ASP A 104 -2.53 -0.77 -11.51
N GLU A 105 -3.02 -1.84 -10.89
CA GLU A 105 -3.10 -3.18 -11.46
C GLU A 105 -1.76 -3.88 -11.70
N LYS A 106 -0.69 -3.41 -11.07
CA LYS A 106 0.61 -4.10 -11.16
C LYS A 106 1.45 -3.91 -9.90
N PHE A 107 2.40 -4.81 -9.70
CA PHE A 107 3.37 -4.68 -8.61
C PHE A 107 4.42 -3.63 -8.99
N VAL A 108 4.56 -2.60 -8.18
CA VAL A 108 5.58 -1.57 -8.38
C VAL A 108 6.88 -1.92 -7.65
N SER A 109 6.80 -2.72 -6.60
CA SER A 109 7.97 -3.21 -5.87
C SER A 109 7.57 -4.41 -5.03
N VAL A 110 8.50 -5.35 -4.83
CA VAL A 110 8.28 -6.53 -3.98
C VAL A 110 9.51 -6.69 -3.08
N PRO A 111 9.66 -5.80 -2.07
CA PRO A 111 10.80 -5.88 -1.17
C PRO A 111 10.71 -7.06 -0.22
N SER A 112 11.86 -7.67 0.08
CA SER A 112 11.93 -8.71 1.08
C SER A 112 11.85 -8.10 2.47
N VAL A 113 11.21 -8.79 3.39
CA VAL A 113 11.12 -8.32 4.78
C VAL A 113 12.31 -8.86 5.55
N ASN A 114 13.23 -7.98 5.90
CA ASN A 114 14.48 -8.35 6.57
C ASN A 114 14.48 -8.05 8.08
N ALA A 115 13.44 -7.42 8.56
CA ALA A 115 13.29 -7.08 9.97
C ALA A 115 11.84 -6.74 10.29
N VAL A 116 11.46 -6.82 11.54
CA VAL A 116 10.14 -6.37 12.00
C VAL A 116 10.18 -4.84 12.07
N ILE A 117 9.19 -4.19 11.46
CA ILE A 117 9.10 -2.74 11.43
C ILE A 117 7.97 -2.30 12.35
N SER A 118 8.35 -1.85 13.54
CA SER A 118 7.38 -1.45 14.56
C SER A 118 7.31 0.06 14.81
N ASP A 119 8.21 0.82 14.21
CA ASP A 119 8.24 2.27 14.37
C ASP A 119 7.38 3.02 13.33
N GLY A 120 6.82 2.30 12.38
CA GLY A 120 5.99 2.89 11.34
C GLY A 120 6.76 3.53 10.20
N THR A 121 8.06 3.29 10.12
CA THR A 121 8.91 3.82 9.05
C THR A 121 9.55 2.66 8.30
N ALA A 122 9.26 2.53 7.03
CA ALA A 122 9.83 1.51 6.17
C ALA A 122 10.74 2.13 5.12
N VAL A 123 11.80 1.43 4.76
CA VAL A 123 12.72 1.87 3.70
C VAL A 123 12.69 0.83 2.59
N ILE A 124 12.32 1.26 1.39
CA ILE A 124 12.36 0.42 0.22
C ILE A 124 13.68 0.69 -0.48
N SER A 125 14.53 -0.32 -0.50
CA SER A 125 15.77 -0.27 -1.26
C SER A 125 15.75 -1.42 -2.24
N GLY A 126 16.30 -1.26 -3.40
CA GLY A 126 16.28 -2.33 -4.38
C GLY A 126 17.46 -2.23 -5.31
N GLY A 127 18.27 -3.27 -5.29
CA GLY A 127 19.31 -3.48 -6.27
C GLY A 127 20.05 -2.23 -6.67
N ASN A 128 19.79 -1.75 -7.83
CA ASN A 128 20.45 -0.59 -8.37
C ASN A 128 19.46 0.56 -8.60
N MET A 129 18.52 0.76 -7.68
CA MET A 129 17.56 1.84 -7.81
C MET A 129 18.29 3.18 -7.89
N ASP A 130 18.10 3.90 -8.99
CA ASP A 130 18.69 5.21 -9.14
C ASP A 130 17.77 6.30 -8.57
N TRP A 131 18.21 7.54 -8.61
CA TRP A 131 17.46 8.66 -8.05
C TRP A 131 16.13 8.89 -8.76
N ASP A 132 16.10 8.72 -10.08
CA ASP A 132 14.89 8.93 -10.88
C ASP A 132 13.87 7.83 -10.56
N GLU A 133 14.32 6.59 -10.41
CA GLU A 133 13.46 5.47 -10.03
C GLU A 133 12.90 5.65 -8.61
N ALA A 134 13.74 6.05 -7.68
CA ALA A 134 13.31 6.30 -6.29
C ALA A 134 12.29 7.44 -6.24
N THR A 135 12.52 8.52 -6.97
CA THR A 135 11.62 9.66 -7.04
C THR A 135 10.28 9.28 -7.68
N SER A 136 10.33 8.50 -8.75
CA SER A 136 9.12 8.00 -9.43
C SER A 136 8.31 7.09 -8.52
N LEU A 137 8.96 6.18 -7.83
CA LEU A 137 8.30 5.27 -6.89
C LEU A 137 7.67 6.04 -5.73
N ALA A 138 8.41 6.97 -5.13
CA ALA A 138 7.88 7.81 -4.05
C ALA A 138 6.66 8.61 -4.51
N SER A 139 6.68 9.15 -5.71
CA SER A 139 5.56 9.87 -6.28
C SER A 139 4.34 8.97 -6.50
N THR A 140 4.57 7.77 -7.03
CA THR A 140 3.53 6.77 -7.23
C THR A 140 2.86 6.40 -5.90
N LEU A 141 3.65 6.16 -4.87
CA LEU A 141 3.14 5.80 -3.56
C LEU A 141 2.35 6.94 -2.91
N ARG A 142 2.80 8.18 -3.08
CA ARG A 142 2.06 9.36 -2.61
C ARG A 142 0.72 9.53 -3.32
N ILE A 143 0.69 9.36 -4.63
CA ILE A 143 -0.53 9.46 -5.41
C ILE A 143 -1.53 8.39 -5.00
N GLY A 144 -1.09 7.14 -4.85
CA GLY A 144 -1.94 6.04 -4.42
C GLY A 144 -2.50 6.25 -3.01
N SER A 145 -1.68 6.77 -2.10
CA SER A 145 -2.10 7.10 -0.75
C SER A 145 -3.15 8.22 -0.75
N LEU A 146 -2.89 9.29 -1.49
CA LEU A 146 -3.77 10.44 -1.53
C LEU A 146 -5.12 10.12 -2.19
N SER A 147 -5.12 9.36 -3.26
CA SER A 147 -6.35 8.99 -3.97
C SER A 147 -7.34 8.28 -3.06
N LEU A 148 -6.85 7.35 -2.26
CA LEU A 148 -7.72 6.60 -1.36
C LEU A 148 -8.24 7.45 -0.20
N LYS A 149 -7.41 8.35 0.32
CA LYS A 149 -7.82 9.29 1.36
C LYS A 149 -8.91 10.26 0.88
N LEU A 150 -8.79 10.76 -0.34
CA LEU A 150 -9.78 11.65 -0.92
C LEU A 150 -11.13 10.95 -1.14
N GLU A 151 -11.09 9.70 -1.56
CA GLU A 151 -12.30 8.92 -1.74
C GLU A 151 -13.04 8.72 -0.42
N GLU A 152 -12.32 8.42 0.64
CA GLU A 152 -12.91 8.24 1.95
C GLU A 152 -13.54 9.53 2.49
N ILE A 153 -12.88 10.65 2.33
CA ILE A 153 -13.40 11.94 2.73
C ILE A 153 -14.67 12.30 1.96
N ASN A 154 -14.69 12.11 0.67
CA ASN A 154 -15.86 12.39 -0.13
C ASN A 154 -17.06 11.54 0.27
N SER A 155 -16.85 10.29 0.56
CA SER A 155 -17.91 9.41 1.02
C SER A 155 -18.51 9.89 2.33
N SER A 156 -17.69 10.31 3.25
CA SER A 156 -18.18 10.82 4.53
C SER A 156 -19.00 12.08 4.38
N VAL A 157 -18.57 13.01 3.57
CA VAL A 157 -19.28 14.26 3.35
C VAL A 157 -20.62 14.02 2.66
N VAL A 158 -20.65 13.21 1.65
CA VAL A 158 -21.88 12.91 0.96
C VAL A 158 -22.87 12.20 1.88
N GLY A 159 -22.40 11.26 2.65
CA GLY A 159 -23.23 10.56 3.60
C GLY A 159 -23.85 11.49 4.63
N ALA A 160 -23.11 12.44 5.14
CA ALA A 160 -23.63 13.38 6.09
C ALA A 160 -24.68 14.28 5.47
N GLN A 161 -24.48 14.75 4.28
CA GLN A 161 -25.45 15.58 3.60
C GLN A 161 -26.76 14.83 3.34
N LEU A 162 -26.67 13.63 2.87
CA LEU A 162 -27.85 12.85 2.63
C LEU A 162 -28.60 12.57 3.91
N GLY A 163 -27.89 12.36 4.97
CA GLY A 163 -28.51 12.06 6.22
C GLY A 163 -29.23 13.23 6.85
N SER A 164 -28.86 14.44 6.52
CA SER A 164 -29.45 15.58 7.17
C SER A 164 -30.32 16.41 6.27
N ALA A 165 -29.99 16.56 5.05
CA ALA A 165 -30.68 17.52 4.26
C ALA A 165 -31.69 16.98 3.34
N ALA A 166 -31.48 15.87 2.80
CA ALA A 166 -32.34 15.41 1.79
C ALA A 166 -33.77 15.39 2.20
N VAL A 167 -33.96 15.09 3.39
CA VAL A 167 -35.22 15.00 3.82
C VAL A 167 -35.87 16.26 4.04
N SER A 168 -35.24 17.06 4.73
CA SER A 168 -35.86 18.26 5.08
C SER A 168 -36.16 19.07 3.93
N THR A 169 -35.38 19.03 2.96
CA THR A 169 -35.59 19.87 1.99
C THR A 169 -36.60 19.48 1.13
N SER A 170 -36.59 18.35 0.88
CA SER A 170 -37.50 18.02 0.00
C SER A 170 -38.74 18.16 0.55
N VAL A 171 -38.76 18.05 1.63
CA VAL A 171 -39.77 18.18 2.15
C VAL A 171 -40.12 19.39 2.26
N LYS A 172 -39.50 20.06 2.52
CA LYS A 172 -39.70 21.18 2.59
C LYS A 172 -39.78 21.66 1.57
N ALA A 173 -39.46 21.17 1.16
CA ALA A 173 -39.58 21.56 0.22
C ALA A 173 -40.47 21.03 -0.22
N GLY A 174 -40.54 20.40 0.11
CA GLY A 174 -41.30 19.92 -0.39
C GLY A 174 -42.31 20.23 0.13
N ALA A 175 -42.34 20.44 0.73
CA ALA A 175 -43.19 20.64 1.18
C ALA A 175 -43.26 21.68 1.44
N ILE A 176 -43.02 21.67 1.43
CA ILE A 176 -42.98 22.38 1.59
C ILE A 176 -42.86 22.82 1.57
#